data_a69c12f7be7be192a44bf0e8e5b0d6c9
#
_entry.id   a69c12f7be7be192a44bf0e8e5b0d6c9
#
_cell.length_a   1.000
_cell.length_b   1.000
_cell.length_c   1.000
_cell.angle_alpha   90.00
_cell.angle_beta   90.00
_cell.angle_gamma   90.00
#
_symmetry.space_group_name_H-M   'P 1'
#
loop_
_entity.id
_entity.type
_entity.pdbx_description
1 polymer ?
#
loop_
_entity_poly.entity_id
_entity_poly.type
_entity_poly.pdbx_seq_one_letter_code
_entity_poly.pdbx_strand_id
1 'polypeptide(L)'
;KSFLIALSVITVFFIVLFRSFKYGLLSIIPSVLPILFAGAFAGYLGIYLDQSAVIVFAMTMGIAVDDSIHVMSRYLLAKKQGATTHDAISRSMRESGRAVVFSSIVLVSGFSVLCFGSFTTVIYVGLFGAIIMSLALVGDLLVLPAILYLIDGSDDAKDLGNMAANPE
;
A
#
# COMPACT_ATOMS: atom_id res chain seq x y z
N LYS A 1 -0.52 -21.17 -5.56
CA LYS A 1 0.58 -21.49 -4.62
C LYS A 1 1.65 -20.39 -4.66
N SER A 2 2.15 -20.01 -5.85
CA SER A 2 3.21 -18.99 -6.01
C SER A 2 2.84 -17.62 -5.42
N PHE A 3 1.59 -17.18 -5.58
CA PHE A 3 1.09 -15.93 -5.00
C PHE A 3 1.15 -15.93 -3.45
N LEU A 4 0.74 -17.03 -2.83
CA LEU A 4 0.79 -17.16 -1.36
C LEU A 4 2.24 -17.16 -0.85
N ILE A 5 3.16 -17.79 -1.59
CA ILE A 5 4.59 -17.77 -1.23
C ILE A 5 5.14 -16.34 -1.34
N ALA A 6 4.85 -15.63 -2.44
CA ALA A 6 5.26 -14.24 -2.63
C ALA A 6 4.71 -13.35 -1.50
N LEU A 7 3.42 -13.48 -1.17
CA LEU A 7 2.79 -12.74 -0.08
C LEU A 7 3.45 -13.03 1.26
N SER A 8 3.76 -14.30 1.55
CA SER A 8 4.44 -14.69 2.79
C SER A 8 5.84 -14.09 2.88
N VAL A 9 6.61 -14.12 1.79
CA VAL A 9 7.96 -13.54 1.73
C VAL A 9 7.90 -12.03 1.96
N ILE A 10 6.97 -11.33 1.30
CA ILE A 10 6.79 -9.88 1.48
C ILE A 10 6.37 -9.56 2.91
N THR A 11 5.49 -10.36 3.51
CA THR A 11 5.07 -10.20 4.91
C THR A 11 6.26 -10.31 5.86
N VAL A 12 7.06 -11.35 5.72
CA VAL A 12 8.27 -11.55 6.52
C VAL A 12 9.24 -10.39 6.33
N PHE A 13 9.44 -9.96 5.08
CA PHE A 13 10.28 -8.80 4.76
C PHE A 13 9.82 -7.52 5.47
N PHE A 14 8.52 -7.21 5.46
CA PHE A 14 7.97 -6.07 6.18
C PHE A 14 8.17 -6.15 7.70
N ILE A 15 7.95 -7.34 8.29
CA ILE A 15 8.13 -7.54 9.73
C ILE A 15 9.60 -7.30 10.11
N VAL A 16 10.54 -7.81 9.32
CA VAL A 16 11.98 -7.62 9.53
C VAL A 16 12.37 -6.14 9.34
N LEU A 17 11.88 -5.50 8.28
CA LEU A 17 12.20 -4.12 7.92
C LEU A 17 11.73 -3.14 9.00
N PHE A 18 10.49 -3.28 9.47
CA PHE A 18 9.93 -2.38 10.47
C PHE A 18 10.24 -2.81 11.90
N ARG A 19 10.87 -3.97 12.09
CA ARG A 19 11.16 -4.56 13.40
C ARG A 19 9.92 -4.62 14.31
N SER A 20 8.74 -4.75 13.73
CA SER A 20 7.47 -4.78 14.42
C SER A 20 6.47 -5.63 13.65
N PHE A 21 5.91 -6.61 14.30
CA PHE A 21 4.87 -7.45 13.71
C PHE A 21 3.60 -6.65 13.37
N LYS A 22 3.23 -5.70 14.25
CA LYS A 22 2.07 -4.81 14.09
C LYS A 22 2.16 -4.01 12.78
N TYR A 23 3.22 -3.23 12.61
CA TYR A 23 3.38 -2.35 11.44
C TYR A 23 3.70 -3.12 10.15
N GLY A 24 4.38 -4.25 10.26
CA GLY A 24 4.62 -5.14 9.12
C GLY A 24 3.31 -5.67 8.54
N LEU A 25 2.41 -6.16 9.39
CA LEU A 25 1.11 -6.67 8.94
C LEU A 25 0.20 -5.56 8.41
N LEU A 26 0.21 -4.37 9.04
CA LEU A 26 -0.58 -3.23 8.58
C LEU A 26 -0.20 -2.78 7.17
N SER A 27 1.09 -2.77 6.85
CA SER A 27 1.59 -2.31 5.55
C SER A 27 1.19 -3.20 4.37
N ILE A 28 0.76 -4.44 4.63
CA ILE A 28 0.32 -5.35 3.58
C ILE A 28 -1.10 -5.03 3.10
N ILE A 29 -1.95 -4.51 3.97
CA ILE A 29 -3.37 -4.27 3.66
C ILE A 29 -3.54 -3.39 2.42
N PRO A 30 -2.93 -2.18 2.32
CA PRO A 30 -3.07 -1.34 1.14
C PRO A 30 -2.49 -1.96 -0.14
N SER A 31 -1.48 -2.84 -0.02
CA SER A 31 -0.85 -3.49 -1.18
C SER A 31 -1.66 -4.69 -1.71
N VAL A 32 -2.33 -5.44 -0.83
CA VAL A 32 -3.10 -6.65 -1.21
C VAL A 32 -4.50 -6.29 -1.70
N LEU A 33 -5.13 -5.28 -1.11
CA LEU A 33 -6.50 -4.87 -1.43
C LEU A 33 -6.71 -4.59 -2.94
N PRO A 34 -5.83 -3.83 -3.63
CA PRO A 34 -5.95 -3.57 -5.07
C PRO A 34 -5.93 -4.83 -5.91
N ILE A 35 -5.09 -5.80 -5.55
CA ILE A 35 -4.93 -7.06 -6.28
C ILE A 35 -6.17 -7.94 -6.12
N LEU A 36 -6.71 -8.03 -4.90
CA LEU A 36 -7.96 -8.75 -4.65
C LEU A 36 -9.11 -8.13 -5.43
N PHE A 37 -9.20 -6.79 -5.46
CA PHE A 37 -10.22 -6.08 -6.22
C PHE A 37 -10.07 -6.33 -7.72
N ALA A 38 -8.86 -6.23 -8.28
CA ALA A 38 -8.61 -6.48 -9.69
C ALA A 38 -8.90 -7.94 -10.08
N GLY A 39 -8.55 -8.91 -9.22
CA GLY A 39 -8.86 -10.32 -9.42
C GLY A 39 -10.37 -10.59 -9.39
N ALA A 40 -11.10 -9.99 -8.45
CA ALA A 40 -12.55 -10.09 -8.37
C ALA A 40 -13.22 -9.44 -9.59
N PHE A 41 -12.72 -8.29 -10.04
CA PHE A 41 -13.21 -7.59 -11.23
C PHE A 41 -12.99 -8.41 -12.50
N ALA A 42 -11.80 -9.02 -12.66
CA ALA A 42 -11.52 -9.93 -13.77
C ALA A 42 -12.48 -11.13 -13.79
N GLY A 43 -12.72 -11.74 -12.61
CA GLY A 43 -13.68 -12.85 -12.48
C GLY A 43 -15.11 -12.44 -12.82
N TYR A 44 -15.56 -11.25 -12.42
CA TYR A 44 -16.86 -10.72 -12.75
C TYR A 44 -17.06 -10.50 -14.26
N LEU A 45 -16.02 -10.03 -14.95
CA LEU A 45 -16.04 -9.85 -16.41
C LEU A 45 -15.85 -11.15 -17.20
N GLY A 46 -15.66 -12.29 -16.53
CA GLY A 46 -15.41 -13.58 -17.19
C GLY A 46 -14.06 -13.64 -17.90
N ILE A 47 -13.10 -12.76 -17.52
CA ILE A 47 -11.76 -12.72 -18.09
C ILE A 47 -10.95 -13.84 -17.43
N TYR A 48 -10.46 -14.79 -18.24
CA TYR A 48 -9.60 -15.85 -17.74
C TYR A 48 -8.26 -15.25 -17.34
N LEU A 49 -7.85 -15.46 -16.08
CA LEU A 49 -6.53 -15.11 -15.61
C LEU A 49 -5.49 -16.07 -16.21
N ASP A 50 -4.88 -15.65 -17.31
CA ASP A 50 -3.80 -16.36 -17.94
C ASP A 50 -2.46 -16.14 -17.22
N GLN A 51 -1.39 -16.74 -17.70
CA GLN A 51 -0.05 -16.59 -17.14
C GLN A 51 0.41 -15.12 -17.12
N SER A 52 -0.03 -14.32 -18.07
CA SER A 52 0.32 -12.89 -18.20
C SER A 52 -0.31 -12.07 -17.07
N ALA A 53 -1.55 -12.34 -16.74
CA ALA A 53 -2.24 -11.70 -15.63
C ALA A 53 -1.53 -11.97 -14.28
N VAL A 54 -1.05 -13.20 -14.07
CA VAL A 54 -0.29 -13.56 -12.86
C VAL A 54 1.02 -12.77 -12.77
N ILE A 55 1.72 -12.60 -13.90
CA ILE A 55 2.95 -11.81 -13.95
C ILE A 55 2.67 -10.35 -13.61
N VAL A 56 1.61 -9.76 -14.20
CA VAL A 56 1.23 -8.37 -13.91
C VAL A 56 0.88 -8.18 -12.44
N PHE A 57 0.09 -9.08 -11.87
CA PHE A 57 -0.27 -9.00 -10.46
C PHE A 57 0.96 -9.08 -9.55
N ALA A 58 1.93 -9.94 -9.87
CA ALA A 58 3.17 -10.03 -9.13
C ALA A 58 4.04 -8.77 -9.25
N MET A 59 4.17 -8.21 -10.47
CA MET A 59 4.93 -6.99 -10.70
C MET A 59 4.31 -5.78 -10.02
N THR A 60 3.00 -5.57 -10.21
CA THR A 60 2.29 -4.43 -9.61
C THR A 60 2.24 -4.52 -8.10
N MET A 61 2.15 -5.74 -7.52
CA MET A 61 2.27 -5.94 -6.08
C MET A 61 3.63 -5.48 -5.56
N GLY A 62 4.72 -5.84 -6.26
CA GLY A 62 6.06 -5.39 -5.86
C GLY A 62 6.21 -3.88 -5.85
N ILE A 63 5.64 -3.19 -6.84
CA ILE A 63 5.67 -1.72 -6.93
C ILE A 63 4.80 -1.09 -5.83
N ALA A 64 3.58 -1.59 -5.60
CA ALA A 64 2.70 -1.10 -4.56
C ALA A 64 3.30 -1.26 -3.14
N VAL A 65 4.04 -2.35 -2.93
CA VAL A 65 4.78 -2.59 -1.67
C VAL A 65 5.83 -1.51 -1.42
N ASP A 66 6.55 -1.07 -2.46
CA ASP A 66 7.58 -0.04 -2.34
C ASP A 66 7.01 1.31 -1.88
N ASP A 67 5.89 1.73 -2.45
CA ASP A 67 5.17 2.96 -2.03
C ASP A 67 4.75 2.89 -0.56
N SER A 68 4.18 1.76 -0.11
CA SER A 68 3.80 1.54 1.30
C SER A 68 5.01 1.58 2.25
N ILE A 69 6.19 1.05 1.83
CA ILE A 69 7.43 1.11 2.61
C ILE A 69 7.84 2.57 2.84
N HIS A 70 7.81 3.39 1.81
CA HIS A 70 8.19 4.79 1.91
C HIS A 70 7.32 5.57 2.89
N VAL A 71 6.00 5.41 2.80
CA VAL A 71 5.04 6.08 3.69
C VAL A 71 5.21 5.60 5.13
N MET A 72 5.25 4.28 5.36
CA MET A 72 5.37 3.70 6.69
C MET A 72 6.71 4.02 7.36
N SER A 73 7.81 4.00 6.61
CA SER A 73 9.14 4.33 7.15
C SER A 73 9.19 5.77 7.68
N ARG A 74 8.59 6.72 6.96
CA ARG A 74 8.49 8.12 7.40
C ARG A 74 7.61 8.29 8.62
N TYR A 75 6.47 7.58 8.65
CA TYR A 75 5.60 7.55 9.81
C TYR A 75 6.34 7.05 11.07
N LEU A 76 6.99 5.90 10.98
CA LEU A 76 7.74 5.32 12.10
C LEU A 76 8.91 6.20 12.55
N LEU A 77 9.57 6.87 11.62
CA LEU A 77 10.63 7.82 11.96
C LEU A 77 10.09 9.01 12.76
N ALA A 78 8.95 9.58 12.35
CA ALA A 78 8.31 10.67 13.07
C ALA A 78 7.84 10.24 14.48
N LYS A 79 7.25 9.04 14.61
CA LYS A 79 6.87 8.47 15.92
C LYS A 79 8.08 8.28 16.84
N LYS A 80 9.22 7.81 16.32
CA LYS A 80 10.48 7.71 17.09
C LYS A 80 11.03 9.06 17.56
N GLN A 81 10.67 10.14 16.87
CA GLN A 81 11.03 11.51 17.24
C GLN A 81 10.05 12.13 18.25
N GLY A 82 9.07 11.36 18.75
CA GLY A 82 8.11 11.82 19.74
C GLY A 82 6.90 12.56 19.14
N ALA A 83 6.67 12.49 17.82
CA ALA A 83 5.49 13.10 17.21
C ALA A 83 4.21 12.36 17.62
N THR A 84 3.12 13.10 17.78
CA THR A 84 1.77 12.51 17.94
C THR A 84 1.40 11.71 16.70
N THR A 85 0.44 10.79 16.79
CA THR A 85 0.00 10.00 15.64
C THR A 85 -0.47 10.89 14.49
N HIS A 86 -1.23 11.94 14.79
CA HIS A 86 -1.71 12.89 13.79
C HIS A 86 -0.54 13.62 13.08
N ASP A 87 0.42 14.12 13.86
CA ASP A 87 1.58 14.82 13.29
C ASP A 87 2.49 13.89 12.48
N ALA A 88 2.69 12.65 12.96
CA ALA A 88 3.47 11.63 12.26
C ALA A 88 2.84 11.26 10.90
N ILE A 89 1.51 11.08 10.84
CA ILE A 89 0.77 10.84 9.59
C ILE A 89 0.90 12.04 8.66
N SER A 90 0.62 13.25 9.15
CA SER A 90 0.69 14.49 8.36
C SER A 90 2.09 14.70 7.76
N ARG A 91 3.13 14.47 8.56
CA ARG A 91 4.52 14.58 8.13
C ARG A 91 4.88 13.51 7.08
N SER A 92 4.50 12.25 7.31
CA SER A 92 4.70 11.16 6.36
C SER A 92 4.05 11.45 5.02
N MET A 93 2.79 11.91 5.01
CA MET A 93 2.08 12.27 3.79
C MET A 93 2.70 13.47 3.06
N ARG A 94 3.21 14.44 3.80
CA ARG A 94 3.87 15.62 3.21
C ARG A 94 5.22 15.27 2.58
N GLU A 95 5.99 14.38 3.21
CA GLU A 95 7.33 14.01 2.76
C GLU A 95 7.33 12.94 1.68
N SER A 96 6.50 11.88 1.82
CA SER A 96 6.46 10.75 0.89
C SER A 96 5.27 10.81 -0.09
N GLY A 97 4.13 11.36 0.32
CA GLY A 97 2.91 11.31 -0.48
C GLY A 97 3.05 11.95 -1.86
N ARG A 98 3.82 13.05 -1.98
CA ARG A 98 4.08 13.66 -3.29
C ARG A 98 4.85 12.72 -4.22
N ALA A 99 5.89 12.05 -3.72
CA ALA A 99 6.67 11.11 -4.51
C ALA A 99 5.80 9.93 -4.95
N VAL A 100 5.01 9.36 -4.05
CA VAL A 100 4.06 8.27 -4.32
C VAL A 100 3.02 8.67 -5.37
N VAL A 101 2.47 9.88 -5.31
CA VAL A 101 1.52 10.38 -6.33
C VAL A 101 2.20 10.50 -7.69
N PHE A 102 3.41 11.08 -7.75
CA PHE A 102 4.12 11.23 -9.02
C PHE A 102 4.51 9.89 -9.62
N SER A 103 5.08 8.96 -8.83
CA SER A 103 5.43 7.61 -9.29
C SER A 103 4.20 6.88 -9.83
N SER A 104 3.09 6.92 -9.10
CA SER A 104 1.85 6.26 -9.50
C SER A 104 1.26 6.86 -10.78
N ILE A 105 1.27 8.19 -10.96
CA ILE A 105 0.82 8.81 -12.20
C ILE A 105 1.65 8.34 -13.40
N VAL A 106 2.97 8.29 -13.25
CA VAL A 106 3.87 7.80 -14.30
C VAL A 106 3.58 6.33 -14.63
N LEU A 107 3.42 5.49 -13.60
CA LEU A 107 3.15 4.06 -13.77
C LEU A 107 1.77 3.81 -14.41
N VAL A 108 0.72 4.48 -13.92
CA VAL A 108 -0.63 4.39 -14.51
C VAL A 108 -0.60 4.83 -15.97
N SER A 109 0.10 5.91 -16.29
CA SER A 109 0.26 6.38 -17.68
C SER A 109 1.00 5.34 -18.53
N GLY A 110 2.10 4.77 -18.01
CA GLY A 110 2.86 3.73 -18.68
C GLY A 110 2.03 2.47 -18.97
N PHE A 111 1.30 1.97 -17.97
CA PHE A 111 0.39 0.84 -18.17
C PHE A 111 -0.75 1.16 -19.14
N SER A 112 -1.31 2.38 -19.08
CA SER A 112 -2.39 2.82 -19.98
C SER A 112 -1.96 2.83 -21.46
N VAL A 113 -0.70 3.13 -21.75
CA VAL A 113 -0.16 3.06 -23.13
C VAL A 113 -0.24 1.64 -23.69
N LEU A 114 -0.05 0.60 -22.85
CA LEU A 114 -0.14 -0.79 -23.27
C LEU A 114 -1.56 -1.17 -23.72
N CYS A 115 -2.60 -0.45 -23.27
CA CYS A 115 -3.97 -0.69 -23.73
C CYS A 115 -4.18 -0.41 -25.22
N PHE A 116 -3.29 0.34 -25.85
CA PHE A 116 -3.30 0.60 -27.29
C PHE A 116 -2.49 -0.44 -28.10
N GLY A 117 -2.01 -1.49 -27.47
CA GLY A 117 -1.27 -2.57 -28.12
C GLY A 117 -2.14 -3.41 -29.05
N SER A 118 -1.49 -4.14 -29.98
CA SER A 118 -2.19 -5.01 -30.93
C SER A 118 -2.50 -6.41 -30.39
N PHE A 119 -1.86 -6.81 -29.28
CA PHE A 119 -2.05 -8.13 -28.67
C PHE A 119 -2.97 -8.04 -27.46
N THR A 120 -3.98 -8.89 -27.43
CA THR A 120 -4.97 -8.94 -26.31
C THR A 120 -4.31 -9.09 -24.95
N THR A 121 -3.28 -9.92 -24.85
CA THR A 121 -2.48 -10.12 -23.63
C THR A 121 -1.87 -8.81 -23.13
N VAL A 122 -1.27 -8.02 -24.06
CA VAL A 122 -0.65 -6.72 -23.70
C VAL A 122 -1.70 -5.72 -23.24
N ILE A 123 -2.87 -5.72 -23.87
CA ILE A 123 -4.01 -4.87 -23.49
C ILE A 123 -4.46 -5.21 -22.06
N TYR A 124 -4.60 -6.49 -21.70
CA TYR A 124 -4.96 -6.89 -20.35
C TYR A 124 -3.89 -6.53 -19.31
N VAL A 125 -2.62 -6.69 -19.67
CA VAL A 125 -1.47 -6.24 -18.85
C VAL A 125 -1.60 -4.75 -18.54
N GLY A 126 -1.86 -3.93 -19.56
CA GLY A 126 -2.05 -2.50 -19.42
C GLY A 126 -3.25 -2.14 -18.54
N LEU A 127 -4.39 -2.75 -18.82
CA LEU A 127 -5.64 -2.49 -18.12
C LEU A 127 -5.55 -2.85 -16.63
N PHE A 128 -5.14 -4.08 -16.31
CA PHE A 128 -5.04 -4.53 -14.92
C PHE A 128 -3.91 -3.81 -14.18
N GLY A 129 -2.77 -3.55 -14.85
CA GLY A 129 -1.69 -2.76 -14.26
C GLY A 129 -2.14 -1.35 -13.88
N ALA A 130 -2.83 -0.64 -14.79
CA ALA A 130 -3.35 0.70 -14.52
C ALA A 130 -4.39 0.70 -13.39
N ILE A 131 -5.31 -0.27 -13.37
CA ILE A 131 -6.34 -0.39 -12.31
C ILE A 131 -5.67 -0.66 -10.96
N ILE A 132 -4.77 -1.65 -10.87
CA ILE A 132 -4.12 -2.02 -9.62
C ILE A 132 -3.30 -0.85 -9.08
N MET A 133 -2.52 -0.16 -9.92
CA MET A 133 -1.70 0.98 -9.49
C MET A 133 -2.56 2.17 -9.03
N SER A 134 -3.69 2.44 -9.71
CA SER A 134 -4.63 3.49 -9.26
C SER A 134 -5.25 3.17 -7.91
N LEU A 135 -5.64 1.91 -7.69
CA LEU A 135 -6.19 1.47 -6.41
C LEU A 135 -5.13 1.41 -5.31
N ALA A 136 -3.88 1.05 -5.64
CA ALA A 136 -2.78 1.06 -4.69
C ALA A 136 -2.48 2.48 -4.20
N LEU A 137 -2.48 3.47 -5.11
CA LEU A 137 -2.35 4.88 -4.74
C LEU A 137 -3.44 5.31 -3.74
N VAL A 138 -4.70 4.94 -3.99
CA VAL A 138 -5.81 5.23 -3.07
C VAL A 138 -5.59 4.50 -1.74
N GLY A 139 -5.12 3.27 -1.76
CA GLY A 139 -4.77 2.48 -0.58
C GLY A 139 -3.70 3.15 0.28
N ASP A 140 -2.61 3.60 -0.32
CA ASP A 140 -1.50 4.22 0.40
C ASP A 140 -1.83 5.63 0.91
N LEU A 141 -2.66 6.40 0.20
CA LEU A 141 -3.00 7.76 0.61
C LEU A 141 -4.20 7.85 1.56
N LEU A 142 -5.14 6.90 1.52
CA LEU A 142 -6.36 6.94 2.34
C LEU A 142 -6.43 5.79 3.34
N VAL A 143 -6.24 4.54 2.88
CA VAL A 143 -6.44 3.36 3.73
C VAL A 143 -5.31 3.25 4.76
N LEU A 144 -4.07 3.42 4.36
CA LEU A 144 -2.93 3.32 5.26
C LEU A 144 -2.97 4.38 6.37
N PRO A 145 -3.15 5.69 6.11
CA PRO A 145 -3.29 6.69 7.16
C PRO A 145 -4.51 6.46 8.07
N ALA A 146 -5.65 6.03 7.50
CA ALA A 146 -6.83 5.75 8.28
C ALA A 146 -6.61 4.60 9.27
N ILE A 147 -5.97 3.52 8.84
CA ILE A 147 -5.65 2.38 9.70
C ILE A 147 -4.66 2.80 10.81
N LEU A 148 -3.63 3.57 10.47
CA LEU A 148 -2.66 4.07 11.46
C LEU A 148 -3.33 4.97 12.49
N TYR A 149 -4.24 5.85 12.06
CA TYR A 149 -4.99 6.72 12.96
C TYR A 149 -5.91 5.92 13.91
N LEU A 150 -6.58 4.89 13.41
CA LEU A 150 -7.46 4.05 14.23
C LEU A 150 -6.69 3.24 15.28
N ILE A 151 -5.47 2.80 14.96
CA ILE A 151 -4.71 1.88 15.82
C ILE A 151 -3.85 2.65 16.82
N ASP A 152 -3.12 3.66 16.39
CA ASP A 152 -2.17 4.39 17.22
C ASP A 152 -2.78 5.67 17.82
N GLY A 153 -3.83 6.25 17.22
CA GLY A 153 -4.52 7.43 17.75
C GLY A 153 -5.26 7.16 19.06
N SER A 154 -5.71 5.92 19.25
CA SER A 154 -6.32 5.50 20.53
C SER A 154 -5.29 5.40 21.67
N ASP A 155 -4.04 5.12 21.37
CA ASP A 155 -2.96 5.03 22.35
C ASP A 155 -2.53 6.44 22.79
N ASP A 156 -2.37 7.38 21.84
CA ASP A 156 -2.06 8.79 22.16
C ASP A 156 -3.15 9.43 23.04
N ALA A 157 -4.43 9.12 22.82
CA ALA A 157 -5.54 9.63 23.60
C ALA A 157 -5.52 9.11 25.06
N LYS A 158 -5.11 7.87 25.27
CA LYS A 158 -4.95 7.28 26.62
C LYS A 158 -3.79 7.90 27.39
N ASP A 159 -2.67 8.16 26.72
CA ASP A 159 -1.50 8.79 27.33
C ASP A 159 -1.79 10.22 27.76
N LEU A 160 -2.51 10.99 26.94
CA LEU A 160 -2.98 12.34 27.31
C LEU A 160 -3.96 12.30 28.49
N GLY A 161 -4.86 11.31 28.52
CA GLY A 161 -5.78 11.12 29.64
C GLY A 161 -5.07 10.79 30.95
N ASN A 162 -4.05 9.95 30.91
CA ASN A 162 -3.24 9.59 32.07
C ASN A 162 -2.41 10.76 32.61
N MET A 163 -1.83 11.58 31.73
CA MET A 163 -1.09 12.81 32.11
C MET A 163 -2.00 13.84 32.73
N ALA A 164 -3.23 13.98 32.25
CA ALA A 164 -4.22 14.91 32.84
C ALA A 164 -4.75 14.42 34.20
N ALA A 165 -4.78 13.11 34.44
CA ALA A 165 -5.26 12.51 35.67
C ALA A 165 -4.20 12.46 36.77
N ASN A 166 -2.92 12.63 36.48
CA ASN A 166 -1.82 12.59 37.45
C ASN A 166 -0.80 13.73 37.16
N PRO A 167 -1.20 15.01 37.40
CA PRO A 167 -0.28 16.15 37.31
C PRO A 167 0.71 16.07 38.46
N GLU A 168 1.99 15.80 38.21
CA GLU A 168 3.09 15.92 39.18
C GLU A 168 3.29 17.36 39.63
#